data_8ac855924a7fe788fa9f8e9adb81e8d9
#
_entry.id   8ac855924a7fe788fa9f8e9adb81e8d9
#
_cell.length_a   1.000
_cell.length_b   1.000
_cell.length_c   1.000
_cell.angle_alpha   90.00
_cell.angle_beta   90.00
_cell.angle_gamma   90.00
#
_symmetry.space_group_name_H-M   'P 1'
#
loop_
_entity.id
_entity.type
_entity.pdbx_description
1 polymer ?
#
loop_
_entity_poly.entity_id
_entity_poly.type
_entity_poly.pdbx_seq_one_letter_code
_entity_poly.pdbx_strand_id
1 'polypeptide(L)'
;DVKQAATWTLVKIGDKSYIPSLAELLKSNDKQVVLLGQDALAAFPGDIDGAVAKAVSSAANAGKIAGLELLAMRKATANINTVLDQIQIGSPEVKAAAYVALKDVVGERDITNMCGMLETADALAVPPMQRAVISALSSLPVADRVETVTRRMLQAGNKDYLYYLVLASTGQPDALATVVKGFRSNT
;
A
#
# COMPACT_ATOMS: atom_id res chain seq x y z
N ASP A 1 26.22 6.35 19.95
CA ASP A 1 25.37 5.70 20.93
C ASP A 1 25.51 4.18 20.81
N VAL A 2 25.65 3.50 21.98
CA VAL A 2 25.87 2.05 22.04
C VAL A 2 24.74 1.28 21.35
N LYS A 3 23.47 1.69 21.54
CA LYS A 3 22.32 1.05 20.92
C LYS A 3 22.42 1.11 19.39
N GLN A 4 22.77 2.25 18.83
CA GLN A 4 22.95 2.44 17.40
C GLN A 4 24.09 1.55 16.87
N ALA A 5 25.25 1.55 17.53
CA ALA A 5 26.38 0.72 17.13
C ALA A 5 26.04 -0.78 17.16
N ALA A 6 25.36 -1.23 18.22
CA ALA A 6 24.89 -2.61 18.35
C ALA A 6 23.92 -2.97 17.22
N THR A 7 22.92 -2.13 16.94
CA THR A 7 21.94 -2.35 15.88
C THR A 7 22.60 -2.51 14.52
N TRP A 8 23.53 -1.61 14.14
CA TRP A 8 24.25 -1.70 12.88
C TRP A 8 25.21 -2.88 12.79
N THR A 9 25.73 -3.36 13.93
CA THR A 9 26.50 -4.59 13.98
C THR A 9 25.63 -5.80 13.63
N LEU A 10 24.39 -5.89 14.14
CA LEU A 10 23.46 -6.96 13.79
C LEU A 10 23.11 -6.96 12.29
N VAL A 11 22.89 -5.75 11.73
CA VAL A 11 22.66 -5.60 10.28
C VAL A 11 23.85 -6.10 9.45
N LYS A 12 25.08 -5.75 9.87
CA LYS A 12 26.33 -6.19 9.18
C LYS A 12 26.54 -7.70 9.27
N ILE A 13 26.20 -8.31 10.40
CA ILE A 13 26.26 -9.78 10.58
C ILE A 13 25.27 -10.46 9.60
N GLY A 14 24.08 -9.87 9.41
CA GLY A 14 23.08 -10.37 8.45
C GLY A 14 22.42 -11.70 8.83
N ASP A 15 22.55 -12.15 10.09
CA ASP A 15 21.90 -13.37 10.55
C ASP A 15 20.41 -13.10 10.78
N LYS A 16 19.57 -13.87 10.08
CA LYS A 16 18.10 -13.75 10.11
C LYS A 16 17.50 -13.91 11.50
N SER A 17 18.19 -14.58 12.44
CA SER A 17 17.75 -14.72 13.82
C SER A 17 17.60 -13.38 14.54
N TYR A 18 18.26 -12.31 14.06
CA TYR A 18 18.17 -10.96 14.63
C TYR A 18 16.99 -10.14 14.10
N ILE A 19 16.33 -10.56 13.02
CA ILE A 19 15.18 -9.83 12.43
C ILE A 19 14.10 -9.54 13.48
N PRO A 20 13.65 -10.51 14.31
CA PRO A 20 12.65 -10.22 15.35
C PRO A 20 13.10 -9.15 16.34
N SER A 21 14.37 -9.16 16.75
CA SER A 21 14.92 -8.15 17.67
C SER A 21 14.99 -6.76 17.03
N LEU A 22 15.32 -6.66 15.75
CA LEU A 22 15.29 -5.40 15.00
C LEU A 22 13.85 -4.89 14.83
N ALA A 23 12.89 -5.78 14.57
CA ALA A 23 11.47 -5.43 14.44
C ALA A 23 10.87 -4.94 15.78
N GLU A 24 11.35 -5.42 16.93
CA GLU A 24 10.92 -4.90 18.23
C GLU A 24 11.28 -3.42 18.43
N LEU A 25 12.28 -2.88 17.75
CA LEU A 25 12.60 -1.45 17.81
C LEU A 25 11.44 -0.58 17.26
N LEU A 26 10.66 -1.09 16.32
CA LEU A 26 9.46 -0.40 15.79
C LEU A 26 8.37 -0.22 16.87
N LYS A 27 8.38 -1.03 17.94
CA LYS A 27 7.38 -0.94 19.01
C LYS A 27 7.77 0.07 20.10
N SER A 28 8.92 0.73 19.98
CA SER A 28 9.36 1.72 20.94
C SER A 28 8.44 2.95 20.95
N ASN A 29 8.29 3.55 22.15
CA ASN A 29 7.66 4.86 22.29
C ASN A 29 8.61 6.02 21.94
N ASP A 30 9.90 5.74 21.84
CA ASP A 30 10.93 6.71 21.43
C ASP A 30 11.06 6.72 19.91
N LYS A 31 10.71 7.85 19.29
CA LYS A 31 10.77 8.03 17.82
C LYS A 31 12.17 7.79 17.25
N GLN A 32 13.24 8.12 17.99
CA GLN A 32 14.60 7.89 17.50
C GLN A 32 14.91 6.39 17.43
N VAL A 33 14.39 5.61 18.39
CA VAL A 33 14.53 4.16 18.38
C VAL A 33 13.71 3.52 17.26
N VAL A 34 12.50 4.05 16.98
CA VAL A 34 11.68 3.61 15.84
C VAL A 34 12.40 3.86 14.52
N LEU A 35 12.95 5.06 14.32
CA LEU A 35 13.72 5.40 13.11
C LEU A 35 14.96 4.51 12.96
N LEU A 36 15.70 4.27 14.05
CA LEU A 36 16.83 3.34 14.04
C LEU A 36 16.40 1.93 13.60
N GLY A 37 15.26 1.46 14.11
CA GLY A 37 14.68 0.15 13.73
C GLY A 37 14.28 0.13 12.26
N GLN A 38 13.65 1.19 11.76
CA GLN A 38 13.26 1.33 10.36
C GLN A 38 14.48 1.29 9.44
N ASP A 39 15.51 2.10 9.72
CA ASP A 39 16.73 2.15 8.91
C ASP A 39 17.48 0.80 8.92
N ALA A 40 17.56 0.16 10.10
CA ALA A 40 18.21 -1.12 10.26
C ALA A 40 17.49 -2.23 9.46
N LEU A 41 16.16 -2.28 9.54
CA LEU A 41 15.36 -3.24 8.79
C LEU A 41 15.41 -2.96 7.28
N ALA A 42 15.39 -1.69 6.87
CA ALA A 42 15.54 -1.31 5.46
C ALA A 42 16.87 -1.79 4.86
N ALA A 43 17.96 -1.71 5.65
CA ALA A 43 19.29 -2.11 5.24
C ALA A 43 19.57 -3.63 5.44
N PHE A 44 18.68 -4.35 6.13
CA PHE A 44 18.91 -5.76 6.46
C PHE A 44 18.84 -6.65 5.21
N PRO A 45 19.85 -7.50 4.96
CA PRO A 45 19.83 -8.40 3.81
C PRO A 45 18.86 -9.56 4.06
N GLY A 46 17.79 -9.65 3.26
CA GLY A 46 16.86 -10.78 3.31
C GLY A 46 15.40 -10.39 3.54
N ASP A 47 14.58 -11.39 3.80
CA ASP A 47 13.14 -11.21 4.02
C ASP A 47 12.86 -10.81 5.47
N ILE A 48 12.34 -9.59 5.64
CA ILE A 48 11.93 -9.02 6.93
C ILE A 48 10.41 -8.84 7.00
N ASP A 49 9.69 -9.08 5.92
CA ASP A 49 8.32 -8.59 5.71
C ASP A 49 7.34 -9.14 6.76
N GLY A 50 7.45 -10.43 7.07
CA GLY A 50 6.62 -11.05 8.11
C GLY A 50 6.87 -10.50 9.51
N ALA A 51 8.13 -10.20 9.85
CA ALA A 51 8.48 -9.62 11.15
C ALA A 51 7.99 -8.17 11.27
N VAL A 52 8.13 -7.38 10.19
CA VAL A 52 7.60 -6.01 10.10
C VAL A 52 6.08 -6.01 10.23
N ALA A 53 5.38 -6.87 9.48
CA ALA A 53 3.91 -6.98 9.55
C ALA A 53 3.44 -7.30 10.98
N LYS A 54 4.11 -8.22 11.66
CA LYS A 54 3.83 -8.56 13.07
C LYS A 54 4.08 -7.37 14.00
N ALA A 55 5.15 -6.60 13.78
CA ALA A 55 5.44 -5.41 14.59
C ALA A 55 4.36 -4.33 14.40
N VAL A 56 3.91 -4.07 13.16
CA VAL A 56 2.83 -3.13 12.84
C VAL A 56 1.56 -3.42 13.64
N SER A 57 1.18 -4.68 13.82
CA SER A 57 -0.05 -5.05 14.55
C SER A 57 -0.06 -4.59 16.00
N SER A 58 1.10 -4.42 16.64
CA SER A 58 1.23 -4.13 18.08
C SER A 58 2.00 -2.85 18.41
N ALA A 59 2.56 -2.15 17.42
CA ALA A 59 3.33 -0.93 17.64
C ALA A 59 2.43 0.28 17.95
N ALA A 60 3.02 1.32 18.54
CA ALA A 60 2.43 2.66 18.61
C ALA A 60 2.38 3.29 17.20
N ASN A 61 1.66 4.42 17.03
CA ASN A 61 1.44 5.05 15.73
C ASN A 61 2.73 5.27 14.91
N ALA A 62 3.79 5.76 15.55
CA ALA A 62 5.08 5.98 14.87
C ALA A 62 5.66 4.69 14.28
N GLY A 63 5.62 3.60 15.05
CA GLY A 63 6.11 2.31 14.59
C GLY A 63 5.21 1.66 13.53
N LYS A 64 3.88 1.87 13.63
CA LYS A 64 2.95 1.44 12.58
C LYS A 64 3.24 2.14 11.26
N ILE A 65 3.43 3.45 11.28
CA ILE A 65 3.78 4.24 10.09
C ILE A 65 5.10 3.74 9.50
N ALA A 66 6.16 3.64 10.31
CA ALA A 66 7.46 3.15 9.87
C ALA A 66 7.39 1.73 9.25
N GLY A 67 6.62 0.84 9.87
CA GLY A 67 6.41 -0.52 9.36
C GLY A 67 5.62 -0.55 8.04
N LEU A 68 4.59 0.28 7.89
CA LEU A 68 3.83 0.42 6.64
C LEU A 68 4.72 0.94 5.50
N GLU A 69 5.58 1.93 5.78
CA GLU A 69 6.56 2.44 4.81
C GLU A 69 7.57 1.35 4.40
N LEU A 70 8.05 0.55 5.34
CA LEU A 70 8.93 -0.59 5.04
C LEU A 70 8.23 -1.61 4.12
N LEU A 71 6.99 -2.01 4.43
CA LEU A 71 6.23 -2.95 3.60
C LEU A 71 6.01 -2.40 2.19
N ALA A 72 5.70 -1.10 2.06
CA ALA A 72 5.55 -0.43 0.78
C ALA A 72 6.86 -0.40 -0.03
N MET A 73 7.96 0.02 0.60
CA MET A 73 9.29 0.09 -0.04
C MET A 73 9.74 -1.28 -0.57
N ARG A 74 9.40 -2.34 0.14
CA ARG A 74 9.74 -3.71 -0.23
C ARG A 74 8.74 -4.36 -1.18
N LYS A 75 7.64 -3.68 -1.49
CA LYS A 75 6.52 -4.24 -2.26
C LYS A 75 6.01 -5.56 -1.69
N ALA A 76 5.81 -5.60 -0.39
CA ALA A 76 5.46 -6.80 0.39
C ALA A 76 4.01 -7.25 0.13
N THR A 77 3.71 -7.68 -1.10
CA THR A 77 2.35 -8.04 -1.55
C THR A 77 1.71 -9.16 -0.74
N ALA A 78 2.51 -10.04 -0.13
CA ALA A 78 2.01 -11.08 0.77
C ALA A 78 1.42 -10.52 2.07
N ASN A 79 1.77 -9.29 2.43
CA ASN A 79 1.37 -8.64 3.69
C ASN A 79 0.30 -7.55 3.49
N ILE A 80 -0.41 -7.55 2.36
CA ILE A 80 -1.48 -6.57 2.06
C ILE A 80 -2.52 -6.49 3.18
N ASN A 81 -2.89 -7.60 3.80
CA ASN A 81 -3.87 -7.62 4.89
C ASN A 81 -3.44 -6.74 6.07
N THR A 82 -2.15 -6.71 6.41
CA THR A 82 -1.63 -5.80 7.45
C THR A 82 -1.92 -4.33 7.11
N VAL A 83 -1.77 -3.95 5.84
CA VAL A 83 -2.06 -2.59 5.38
C VAL A 83 -3.57 -2.31 5.42
N LEU A 84 -4.40 -3.24 4.95
CA LEU A 84 -5.85 -3.13 4.96
C LEU A 84 -6.41 -3.02 6.39
N ASP A 85 -5.88 -3.78 7.34
CA ASP A 85 -6.25 -3.69 8.75
C ASP A 85 -5.99 -2.27 9.28
N GLN A 86 -4.85 -1.65 8.94
CA GLN A 86 -4.55 -0.30 9.40
C GLN A 86 -5.43 0.77 8.71
N ILE A 87 -5.95 0.54 7.53
CA ILE A 87 -6.98 1.38 6.91
C ILE A 87 -8.28 1.34 7.72
N GLN A 88 -8.63 0.18 8.27
CA GLN A 88 -9.87 0.03 9.05
C GLN A 88 -9.76 0.57 10.47
N ILE A 89 -8.73 0.14 11.22
CA ILE A 89 -8.64 0.34 12.67
C ILE A 89 -7.61 1.40 13.10
N GLY A 90 -6.76 1.89 12.20
CA GLY A 90 -5.69 2.84 12.52
C GLY A 90 -6.21 4.22 12.94
N SER A 91 -5.37 4.98 13.65
CA SER A 91 -5.59 6.43 13.83
C SER A 91 -5.58 7.16 12.48
N PRO A 92 -6.07 8.41 12.40
CA PRO A 92 -6.07 9.16 11.13
C PRO A 92 -4.70 9.19 10.44
N GLU A 93 -3.62 9.37 11.19
CA GLU A 93 -2.25 9.41 10.65
C GLU A 93 -1.81 8.03 10.13
N VAL A 94 -2.13 6.96 10.85
CA VAL A 94 -1.82 5.59 10.46
C VAL A 94 -2.65 5.19 9.24
N LYS A 95 -3.94 5.56 9.17
CA LYS A 95 -4.78 5.35 7.99
C LYS A 95 -4.22 6.04 6.76
N ALA A 96 -3.78 7.29 6.90
CA ALA A 96 -3.15 8.03 5.81
C ALA A 96 -1.89 7.33 5.29
N ALA A 97 -1.01 6.86 6.18
CA ALA A 97 0.18 6.09 5.82
C ALA A 97 -0.19 4.75 5.15
N ALA A 98 -1.22 4.06 5.65
CA ALA A 98 -1.70 2.80 5.08
C ALA A 98 -2.25 3.00 3.65
N TYR A 99 -3.01 4.07 3.40
CA TYR A 99 -3.46 4.41 2.04
C TYR A 99 -2.30 4.74 1.09
N VAL A 100 -1.23 5.38 1.59
CA VAL A 100 -0.02 5.62 0.78
C VAL A 100 0.70 4.32 0.46
N ALA A 101 0.82 3.42 1.43
CA ALA A 101 1.49 2.13 1.28
C ALA A 101 0.73 1.18 0.34
N LEU A 102 -0.61 1.28 0.33
CA LEU A 102 -1.49 0.32 -0.37
C LEU A 102 -1.11 0.13 -1.84
N LYS A 103 -0.84 1.21 -2.58
CA LYS A 103 -0.46 1.16 -4.02
C LYS A 103 0.81 0.34 -4.29
N ASP A 104 1.67 0.18 -3.31
CA ASP A 104 2.95 -0.50 -3.45
C ASP A 104 2.88 -1.98 -3.02
N VAL A 105 1.84 -2.37 -2.27
CA VAL A 105 1.65 -3.74 -1.79
C VAL A 105 0.51 -4.50 -2.49
N VAL A 106 -0.26 -3.86 -3.35
CA VAL A 106 -1.30 -4.51 -4.14
C VAL A 106 -0.71 -5.24 -5.34
N GLY A 107 -1.38 -6.32 -5.76
CA GLY A 107 -1.06 -7.07 -6.96
C GLY A 107 -2.29 -7.45 -7.76
N GLU A 108 -2.10 -8.20 -8.85
CA GLU A 108 -3.19 -8.61 -9.76
C GLU A 108 -4.34 -9.32 -9.01
N ARG A 109 -4.04 -10.20 -8.08
CA ARG A 109 -5.03 -10.94 -7.29
C ARG A 109 -5.95 -10.05 -6.45
N ASP A 110 -5.54 -8.80 -6.20
CA ASP A 110 -6.25 -7.87 -5.33
C ASP A 110 -7.20 -6.95 -6.11
N ILE A 111 -7.18 -6.96 -7.45
CA ILE A 111 -7.94 -6.07 -8.33
C ILE A 111 -9.42 -6.04 -7.94
N THR A 112 -10.05 -7.19 -7.78
CA THR A 112 -11.48 -7.26 -7.46
C THR A 112 -11.79 -6.64 -6.10
N ASN A 113 -10.96 -6.91 -5.09
CA ASN A 113 -11.11 -6.33 -3.76
C ASN A 113 -10.90 -4.81 -3.78
N MET A 114 -9.85 -4.34 -4.47
CA MET A 114 -9.56 -2.90 -4.59
C MET A 114 -10.69 -2.15 -5.30
N CYS A 115 -11.28 -2.72 -6.35
CA CYS A 115 -12.46 -2.15 -7.01
C CYS A 115 -13.65 -2.06 -6.05
N GLY A 116 -13.96 -3.11 -5.31
CA GLY A 116 -15.04 -3.10 -4.31
C GLY A 116 -14.82 -2.04 -3.22
N MET A 117 -13.59 -1.89 -2.73
CA MET A 117 -13.23 -0.84 -1.78
C MET A 117 -13.35 0.56 -2.39
N LEU A 118 -12.95 0.76 -3.65
CA LEU A 118 -13.15 2.04 -4.36
C LEU A 118 -14.63 2.41 -4.45
N GLU A 119 -15.49 1.45 -4.79
CA GLU A 119 -16.94 1.67 -4.93
C GLU A 119 -17.65 2.01 -3.61
N THR A 120 -17.04 1.67 -2.47
CA THR A 120 -17.56 1.96 -1.13
C THR A 120 -16.79 3.06 -0.39
N ALA A 121 -15.74 3.61 -1.01
CA ALA A 121 -14.88 4.62 -0.44
C ALA A 121 -15.62 5.95 -0.19
N ASP A 122 -15.29 6.62 0.91
CA ASP A 122 -15.65 8.03 1.10
C ASP A 122 -14.81 8.94 0.19
N ALA A 123 -15.19 10.20 0.09
CA ALA A 123 -14.56 11.15 -0.82
C ALA A 123 -13.05 11.33 -0.60
N LEU A 124 -12.57 11.18 0.65
CA LEU A 124 -11.15 11.31 0.99
C LEU A 124 -10.37 10.06 0.60
N ALA A 125 -11.01 8.91 0.65
CA ALA A 125 -10.40 7.62 0.32
C ALA A 125 -10.38 7.33 -1.19
N VAL A 126 -11.26 7.97 -2.00
CA VAL A 126 -11.32 7.74 -3.47
C VAL A 126 -9.96 7.92 -4.15
N PRO A 127 -9.21 9.04 -4.00
CA PRO A 127 -7.94 9.20 -4.73
C PRO A 127 -6.88 8.14 -4.39
N PRO A 128 -6.62 7.79 -3.12
CA PRO A 128 -5.67 6.71 -2.81
C PRO A 128 -6.17 5.33 -3.30
N MET A 129 -7.48 5.05 -3.25
CA MET A 129 -8.03 3.80 -3.79
C MET A 129 -7.88 3.70 -5.30
N GLN A 130 -8.11 4.79 -6.05
CA GLN A 130 -7.85 4.83 -7.50
C GLN A 130 -6.38 4.50 -7.80
N ARG A 131 -5.42 5.05 -7.04
CA ARG A 131 -3.99 4.73 -7.19
C ARG A 131 -3.71 3.25 -6.92
N ALA A 132 -4.35 2.66 -5.91
CA ALA A 132 -4.21 1.24 -5.61
C ALA A 132 -4.75 0.36 -6.75
N VAL A 133 -5.92 0.68 -7.31
CA VAL A 133 -6.49 -0.02 -8.48
C VAL A 133 -5.56 0.10 -9.68
N ILE A 134 -5.05 1.30 -9.98
CA ILE A 134 -4.10 1.52 -11.09
C ILE A 134 -2.85 0.67 -10.90
N SER A 135 -2.31 0.65 -9.69
CA SER A 135 -1.12 -0.15 -9.37
C SER A 135 -1.39 -1.65 -9.51
N ALA A 136 -2.51 -2.15 -8.98
CA ALA A 136 -2.89 -3.54 -9.10
C ALA A 136 -3.04 -3.99 -10.56
N LEU A 137 -3.58 -3.12 -11.42
CA LEU A 137 -3.74 -3.36 -12.87
C LEU A 137 -2.39 -3.31 -13.62
N SER A 138 -1.36 -2.67 -13.07
CA SER A 138 -0.10 -2.40 -13.79
C SER A 138 0.64 -3.67 -14.24
N SER A 139 0.40 -4.80 -13.58
CA SER A 139 0.95 -6.10 -13.95
C SER A 139 0.28 -6.74 -15.16
N LEU A 140 -0.93 -6.30 -15.52
CA LEU A 140 -1.66 -6.83 -16.68
C LEU A 140 -1.17 -6.20 -17.97
N PRO A 141 -1.30 -6.91 -19.13
CA PRO A 141 -1.21 -6.31 -20.45
C PRO A 141 -2.20 -5.14 -20.60
N VAL A 142 -1.84 -4.14 -21.41
CA VAL A 142 -2.65 -2.92 -21.53
C VAL A 142 -4.10 -3.20 -22.01
N ALA A 143 -4.26 -4.12 -22.97
CA ALA A 143 -5.60 -4.51 -23.47
C ALA A 143 -6.46 -5.09 -22.33
N ASP A 144 -5.90 -5.92 -21.49
CA ASP A 144 -6.60 -6.56 -20.36
C ASP A 144 -6.96 -5.54 -19.27
N ARG A 145 -6.11 -4.50 -19.08
CA ARG A 145 -6.43 -3.37 -18.18
C ARG A 145 -7.67 -2.64 -18.62
N VAL A 146 -7.74 -2.27 -19.93
CA VAL A 146 -8.90 -1.56 -20.50
C VAL A 146 -10.15 -2.40 -20.36
N GLU A 147 -10.10 -3.68 -20.75
CA GLU A 147 -11.23 -4.59 -20.63
C GLU A 147 -11.71 -4.73 -19.20
N THR A 148 -10.78 -4.94 -18.26
CA THR A 148 -11.09 -5.10 -16.83
C THR A 148 -11.77 -3.85 -16.28
N VAL A 149 -11.22 -2.66 -16.54
CA VAL A 149 -11.79 -1.40 -16.06
C VAL A 149 -13.16 -1.14 -16.69
N THR A 150 -13.31 -1.32 -18.01
CA THR A 150 -14.59 -1.11 -18.72
C THR A 150 -15.67 -2.03 -18.18
N ARG A 151 -15.35 -3.29 -17.93
CA ARG A 151 -16.27 -4.25 -17.33
C ARG A 151 -16.72 -3.82 -15.94
N ARG A 152 -15.78 -3.32 -15.11
CA ARG A 152 -16.12 -2.81 -13.78
C ARG A 152 -16.97 -1.55 -13.82
N MET A 153 -16.70 -0.63 -14.73
CA MET A 153 -17.55 0.56 -14.94
C MET A 153 -19.01 0.18 -15.23
N LEU A 154 -19.22 -0.80 -16.10
CA LEU A 154 -20.56 -1.30 -16.43
C LEU A 154 -21.27 -1.90 -15.20
N GLN A 155 -20.53 -2.60 -14.33
CA GLN A 155 -21.05 -3.19 -13.10
C GLN A 155 -21.31 -2.15 -11.99
N ALA A 156 -20.50 -1.09 -11.94
CA ALA A 156 -20.60 -0.04 -10.93
C ALA A 156 -21.83 0.88 -11.13
N GLY A 157 -22.48 0.84 -12.31
CA GLY A 157 -23.68 1.63 -12.61
C GLY A 157 -23.43 3.14 -12.43
N ASN A 158 -24.13 3.79 -11.53
CA ASN A 158 -24.00 5.23 -11.26
C ASN A 158 -22.69 5.65 -10.59
N LYS A 159 -21.81 4.71 -10.28
CA LYS A 159 -20.46 4.95 -9.74
C LYS A 159 -19.35 4.77 -10.77
N ASP A 160 -19.68 4.64 -12.05
CA ASP A 160 -18.73 4.46 -13.15
C ASP A 160 -17.67 5.58 -13.20
N TYR A 161 -18.04 6.81 -12.80
CA TYR A 161 -17.15 7.97 -12.73
C TYR A 161 -15.91 7.74 -11.85
N LEU A 162 -15.98 6.85 -10.87
CA LEU A 162 -14.84 6.50 -10.01
C LEU A 162 -13.69 5.87 -10.81
N TYR A 163 -14.01 5.26 -11.94
CA TYR A 163 -13.04 4.57 -12.80
C TYR A 163 -12.48 5.45 -13.92
N TYR A 164 -12.96 6.68 -14.12
CA TYR A 164 -12.49 7.52 -15.23
C TYR A 164 -10.99 7.79 -15.16
N LEU A 165 -10.44 8.09 -13.96
CA LEU A 165 -9.00 8.25 -13.78
C LEU A 165 -8.24 6.93 -14.02
N VAL A 166 -8.80 5.82 -13.55
CA VAL A 166 -8.21 4.49 -13.73
C VAL A 166 -8.15 4.14 -15.22
N LEU A 167 -9.23 4.37 -15.97
CA LEU A 167 -9.30 4.13 -17.39
C LEU A 167 -8.33 5.05 -18.16
N ALA A 168 -8.29 6.34 -17.81
CA ALA A 168 -7.36 7.30 -18.41
C ALA A 168 -5.90 6.92 -18.20
N SER A 169 -5.55 6.30 -17.05
CA SER A 169 -4.19 5.86 -16.76
C SER A 169 -3.67 4.77 -17.68
N THR A 170 -4.56 4.09 -18.45
CA THR A 170 -4.15 3.09 -19.45
C THR A 170 -3.47 3.72 -20.68
N GLY A 171 -3.69 5.03 -20.90
CA GLY A 171 -3.12 5.77 -22.03
C GLY A 171 -3.70 5.39 -23.40
N GLN A 172 -4.77 4.58 -23.47
CA GLN A 172 -5.36 4.14 -24.72
C GLN A 172 -6.31 5.20 -25.29
N PRO A 173 -6.25 5.51 -26.61
CA PRO A 173 -7.12 6.53 -27.23
C PRO A 173 -8.62 6.25 -27.03
N ASP A 174 -9.05 5.00 -27.19
CA ASP A 174 -10.44 4.60 -27.02
C ASP A 174 -10.91 4.74 -25.58
N ALA A 175 -10.03 4.45 -24.63
CA ALA A 175 -10.27 4.66 -23.20
C ALA A 175 -10.46 6.15 -22.89
N LEU A 176 -9.61 7.01 -23.45
CA LEU A 176 -9.72 8.46 -23.29
C LEU A 176 -11.02 9.00 -23.93
N ALA A 177 -11.41 8.50 -25.10
CA ALA A 177 -12.68 8.86 -25.73
C ALA A 177 -13.89 8.51 -24.86
N THR A 178 -13.86 7.36 -24.21
CA THR A 178 -14.90 6.92 -23.26
C THR A 178 -14.99 7.87 -22.06
N VAL A 179 -13.86 8.26 -21.48
CA VAL A 179 -13.81 9.23 -20.37
C VAL A 179 -14.40 10.58 -20.78
N VAL A 180 -13.99 11.11 -21.94
CA VAL A 180 -14.51 12.40 -22.47
C VAL A 180 -16.02 12.34 -22.69
N LYS A 181 -16.54 11.23 -23.21
CA LYS A 181 -17.99 11.04 -23.38
C LYS A 181 -18.72 11.02 -22.04
N GLY A 182 -18.17 10.33 -21.03
CA GLY A 182 -18.75 10.27 -19.69
C GLY A 182 -18.86 11.65 -19.02
N PHE A 183 -17.82 12.49 -19.15
CA PHE A 183 -17.87 13.85 -18.63
C PHE A 183 -18.95 14.71 -19.28
N ARG A 184 -19.23 14.52 -20.57
CA ARG A 184 -20.27 15.29 -21.31
C ARG A 184 -21.68 14.85 -21.01
N SER A 185 -21.89 13.60 -20.58
CA SER A 185 -23.22 13.08 -20.26
C SER A 185 -23.70 13.41 -18.84
N ASN A 186 -22.78 13.83 -17.97
CA ASN A 186 -23.07 14.19 -16.57
C ASN A 186 -23.19 15.72 -16.34
N THR A 187 -23.18 16.51 -17.40
CA THR A 187 -23.50 17.95 -17.43
C THR A 187 -24.87 18.20 -18.02
#